data_ca820185464adbe8fad987ddcef86351
#
_entry.id   ca820185464adbe8fad987ddcef86351
#
_cell.length_a   1.000
_cell.length_b   1.000
_cell.length_c   1.000
_cell.angle_alpha   90.00
_cell.angle_beta   90.00
_cell.angle_gamma   90.00
#
_symmetry.space_group_name_H-M   'P 1'
#
loop_
_entity.id
_entity.type
_entity.pdbx_description
1 polymer ?
#
loop_
_entity_poly.entity_id
_entity_poly.type
_entity_poly.pdbx_seq_one_letter_code
_entity_poly.pdbx_strand_id
1 'polypeptide(L)'
;MDKLKIVKAWKLKGEVVAMTGDGVNDAPALKHADIGVAMGITGTEVTKEASDMVLSDDNFATIVSAIERGRWIYDNIKKYLTFLLRCNITEVVVIGGVVLISGPEYLPLVAAAILYINLVTDGLPALALGIAPPDPDIMERPPRDPKESVFSWDVKAFIALALIVEIPFFFYLFYNELADIRHARTETFFLFIIIELIIALNFRSMRYSVFKLPPHMWLVLAILSQVVLTIILIQIPSIRDGFEINKPSFSDLEIILGFGVVVFFSMEIVKAIVRTKMPQGRRGSA
;
A
#
# COMPACT_ATOMS: atom_id res chain seq x y z
N MET A 1 16.00 17.03 -36.77
CA MET A 1 14.76 17.83 -36.56
C MET A 1 13.47 17.01 -36.61
N ASP A 2 13.44 15.92 -37.36
CA ASP A 2 12.20 15.16 -37.56
C ASP A 2 11.76 14.34 -36.31
N LYS A 3 12.72 13.80 -35.53
CA LYS A 3 12.44 13.12 -34.28
C LYS A 3 11.68 14.03 -33.27
N LEU A 4 12.07 15.30 -33.15
CA LEU A 4 11.39 16.27 -32.30
C LEU A 4 9.94 16.54 -32.76
N LYS A 5 9.69 16.58 -34.07
CA LYS A 5 8.33 16.75 -34.64
C LYS A 5 7.46 15.54 -34.29
N ILE A 6 8.01 14.33 -34.40
CA ILE A 6 7.31 13.09 -34.06
C ILE A 6 6.94 13.07 -32.55
N VAL A 7 7.89 13.38 -31.67
CA VAL A 7 7.62 13.48 -30.22
C VAL A 7 6.49 14.47 -29.93
N LYS A 8 6.59 15.69 -30.51
CA LYS A 8 5.54 16.71 -30.33
C LYS A 8 4.18 16.26 -30.88
N ALA A 9 4.13 15.58 -32.00
CA ALA A 9 2.88 15.10 -32.62
C ALA A 9 2.19 14.04 -31.73
N TRP A 10 2.95 13.11 -31.15
CA TRP A 10 2.40 12.13 -30.23
C TRP A 10 1.93 12.75 -28.91
N LYS A 11 2.71 13.67 -28.33
CA LYS A 11 2.31 14.42 -27.13
C LYS A 11 1.04 15.24 -27.34
N LEU A 12 0.86 15.85 -28.51
CA LEU A 12 -0.39 16.57 -28.85
C LEU A 12 -1.60 15.64 -28.93
N LYS A 13 -1.40 14.35 -29.19
CA LYS A 13 -2.46 13.33 -29.12
C LYS A 13 -2.74 12.86 -27.68
N GLY A 14 -2.00 13.35 -26.70
CA GLY A 14 -2.16 12.95 -25.30
C GLY A 14 -1.39 11.68 -24.92
N GLU A 15 -0.51 11.17 -25.80
CA GLU A 15 0.30 9.98 -25.52
C GLU A 15 1.52 10.32 -24.67
N VAL A 16 1.94 9.38 -23.82
CA VAL A 16 3.21 9.44 -23.08
C VAL A 16 4.32 8.88 -23.97
N VAL A 17 5.32 9.71 -24.27
CA VAL A 17 6.34 9.42 -25.27
C VAL A 17 7.70 9.19 -24.62
N ALA A 18 8.25 7.98 -24.78
CA ALA A 18 9.66 7.71 -24.56
C ALA A 18 10.44 7.88 -25.87
N MET A 19 11.58 8.59 -25.80
CA MET A 19 12.43 8.84 -26.97
C MET A 19 13.83 8.30 -26.70
N THR A 20 14.36 7.52 -27.65
CA THR A 20 15.74 7.03 -27.60
C THR A 20 16.65 7.82 -28.53
N GLY A 21 17.88 8.06 -28.13
CA GLY A 21 18.87 8.77 -28.95
C GLY A 21 20.31 8.48 -28.53
N ASP A 22 21.22 8.58 -29.52
CA ASP A 22 22.66 8.35 -29.34
C ASP A 22 23.53 9.55 -29.80
N GLY A 23 22.99 10.42 -30.65
CA GLY A 23 23.71 11.54 -31.23
C GLY A 23 23.30 12.91 -30.68
N VAL A 24 24.19 13.90 -30.78
CA VAL A 24 23.96 15.29 -30.34
C VAL A 24 22.68 15.89 -30.92
N ASN A 25 22.29 15.49 -32.14
CA ASN A 25 21.08 15.97 -32.82
C ASN A 25 19.79 15.44 -32.15
N ASP A 26 19.86 14.41 -31.31
CA ASP A 26 18.73 13.83 -30.63
C ASP A 26 18.41 14.54 -29.30
N ALA A 27 19.35 15.28 -28.74
CA ALA A 27 19.19 15.96 -27.45
C ALA A 27 17.94 16.84 -27.34
N PRO A 28 17.54 17.62 -28.35
CA PRO A 28 16.29 18.37 -28.29
C PRO A 28 15.03 17.48 -28.25
N ALA A 29 15.05 16.31 -28.90
CA ALA A 29 13.94 15.36 -28.89
C ALA A 29 13.87 14.60 -27.55
N LEU A 30 15.01 14.21 -26.99
CA LEU A 30 15.12 13.60 -25.67
C LEU A 30 14.53 14.51 -24.59
N LYS A 31 14.93 15.79 -24.56
CA LYS A 31 14.40 16.78 -23.59
C LYS A 31 12.91 17.07 -23.73
N HIS A 32 12.33 16.89 -24.92
CA HIS A 32 10.91 17.14 -25.14
C HIS A 32 10.03 15.91 -24.91
N ALA A 33 10.59 14.72 -24.90
CA ALA A 33 9.90 13.49 -24.53
C ALA A 33 9.44 13.55 -23.08
N ASP A 34 8.54 12.66 -22.71
CA ASP A 34 8.18 12.48 -21.30
C ASP A 34 9.27 11.67 -20.57
N ILE A 35 9.98 10.81 -21.32
CA ILE A 35 11.18 10.11 -20.87
C ILE A 35 12.19 10.10 -22.01
N GLY A 36 13.32 10.81 -21.85
CA GLY A 36 14.47 10.74 -22.74
C GLY A 36 15.39 9.58 -22.33
N VAL A 37 15.78 8.74 -23.28
CA VAL A 37 16.63 7.57 -23.07
C VAL A 37 17.88 7.67 -23.95
N ALA A 38 19.06 7.82 -23.35
CA ALA A 38 20.34 7.81 -24.08
C ALA A 38 20.98 6.43 -24.07
N MET A 39 21.74 6.14 -25.13
CA MET A 39 22.60 4.98 -25.20
C MET A 39 23.85 5.22 -24.34
N GLY A 40 24.26 4.26 -23.52
CA GLY A 40 25.38 4.39 -22.59
C GLY A 40 26.73 4.14 -23.25
N ILE A 41 26.79 3.21 -24.22
CA ILE A 41 28.01 2.84 -24.94
C ILE A 41 28.20 3.75 -26.16
N THR A 42 27.19 3.83 -27.02
CA THR A 42 27.26 4.59 -28.28
C THR A 42 26.84 6.04 -28.14
N GLY A 43 26.14 6.40 -27.05
CA GLY A 43 25.62 7.75 -26.84
C GLY A 43 26.70 8.76 -26.48
N THR A 44 26.56 9.98 -27.02
CA THR A 44 27.43 11.11 -26.68
C THR A 44 27.13 11.65 -25.28
N GLU A 45 28.09 12.32 -24.64
CA GLU A 45 27.88 12.95 -23.33
C GLU A 45 26.70 13.95 -23.37
N VAL A 46 26.52 14.67 -24.49
CA VAL A 46 25.41 15.60 -24.67
C VAL A 46 24.05 14.89 -24.62
N THR A 47 23.94 13.69 -25.21
CA THR A 47 22.71 12.89 -25.16
C THR A 47 22.47 12.34 -23.75
N LYS A 48 23.52 11.88 -23.06
CA LYS A 48 23.42 11.39 -21.69
C LYS A 48 22.97 12.50 -20.73
N GLU A 49 23.54 13.70 -20.84
CA GLU A 49 23.12 14.86 -20.04
C GLU A 49 21.69 15.34 -20.37
N ALA A 50 21.24 15.14 -21.60
CA ALA A 50 19.91 15.54 -22.03
C ALA A 50 18.81 14.53 -21.69
N SER A 51 19.17 13.32 -21.24
CA SER A 51 18.26 12.20 -21.01
C SER A 51 17.89 12.04 -19.55
N ASP A 52 16.73 11.40 -19.30
CA ASP A 52 16.27 10.99 -17.97
C ASP A 52 16.82 9.61 -17.56
N MET A 53 17.20 8.81 -18.56
CA MET A 53 17.71 7.44 -18.39
C MET A 53 18.87 7.18 -19.36
N VAL A 54 19.87 6.44 -18.88
CA VAL A 54 20.99 5.95 -19.70
C VAL A 54 21.00 4.43 -19.70
N LEU A 55 20.99 3.82 -20.88
CA LEU A 55 21.07 2.36 -21.06
C LEU A 55 22.52 1.93 -21.05
N SER A 56 22.98 1.28 -20.00
CA SER A 56 24.37 0.85 -19.85
C SER A 56 24.80 -0.23 -20.85
N ASP A 57 23.86 -0.95 -21.42
CA ASP A 57 24.04 -2.10 -22.33
C ASP A 57 23.60 -1.80 -23.77
N ASP A 58 23.13 -0.59 -24.06
CA ASP A 58 22.54 -0.15 -25.35
C ASP A 58 21.45 -1.12 -25.88
N ASN A 59 20.81 -1.89 -24.99
CA ASN A 59 19.84 -2.90 -25.35
C ASN A 59 18.42 -2.36 -25.22
N PHE A 60 17.67 -2.36 -26.31
CA PHE A 60 16.26 -1.93 -26.31
C PHE A 60 15.38 -2.75 -25.36
N ALA A 61 15.67 -4.06 -25.15
CA ALA A 61 14.94 -4.90 -24.21
C ALA A 61 15.02 -4.38 -22.78
N THR A 62 16.08 -3.67 -22.40
CA THR A 62 16.25 -3.04 -21.09
C THR A 62 15.22 -1.94 -20.86
N ILE A 63 14.74 -1.26 -21.91
CA ILE A 63 13.63 -0.29 -21.80
C ILE A 63 12.34 -0.98 -21.36
N VAL A 64 12.05 -2.16 -21.92
CA VAL A 64 10.86 -2.94 -21.54
C VAL A 64 10.94 -3.35 -20.06
N SER A 65 12.11 -3.82 -19.64
CA SER A 65 12.36 -4.13 -18.21
C SER A 65 12.24 -2.90 -17.31
N ALA A 66 12.67 -1.73 -17.78
CA ALA A 66 12.50 -0.47 -17.04
C ALA A 66 11.04 -0.08 -16.89
N ILE A 67 10.22 -0.26 -17.94
CA ILE A 67 8.76 -0.03 -17.89
C ILE A 67 8.11 -0.98 -16.87
N GLU A 68 8.46 -2.27 -16.91
CA GLU A 68 7.96 -3.26 -15.94
C GLU A 68 8.30 -2.86 -14.51
N ARG A 69 9.56 -2.49 -14.24
CA ARG A 69 10.01 -2.04 -12.93
C ARG A 69 9.32 -0.75 -12.49
N GLY A 70 9.12 0.21 -13.38
CA GLY A 70 8.40 1.45 -13.08
C GLY A 70 6.94 1.18 -12.69
N ARG A 71 6.24 0.28 -13.39
CA ARG A 71 4.89 -0.16 -13.05
C ARG A 71 4.86 -0.88 -11.71
N TRP A 72 5.82 -1.75 -11.45
CA TRP A 72 5.98 -2.47 -10.20
C TRP A 72 6.19 -1.53 -9.01
N ILE A 73 7.13 -0.58 -9.12
CA ILE A 73 7.40 0.42 -8.08
C ILE A 73 6.13 1.23 -7.78
N TYR A 74 5.43 1.71 -8.82
CA TYR A 74 4.20 2.46 -8.66
C TYR A 74 3.11 1.65 -7.94
N ASP A 75 2.90 0.38 -8.34
CA ASP A 75 1.93 -0.50 -7.69
C ASP A 75 2.27 -0.70 -6.20
N ASN A 76 3.54 -0.89 -5.87
CA ASN A 76 3.97 -1.05 -4.49
C ASN A 76 3.79 0.23 -3.66
N ILE A 77 4.13 1.41 -4.24
CA ILE A 77 3.84 2.70 -3.62
C ILE A 77 2.34 2.82 -3.31
N LYS A 78 1.49 2.49 -4.27
CA LYS A 78 0.04 2.52 -4.10
C LYS A 78 -0.45 1.56 -3.01
N LYS A 79 0.11 0.33 -2.95
CA LYS A 79 -0.22 -0.66 -1.91
C LYS A 79 0.09 -0.14 -0.51
N TYR A 80 1.35 0.25 -0.23
CA TYR A 80 1.73 0.67 1.11
C TYR A 80 1.08 1.99 1.52
N LEU A 81 0.92 2.94 0.59
CA LEU A 81 0.19 4.18 0.89
C LEU A 81 -1.27 3.90 1.24
N THR A 82 -1.95 3.02 0.49
CA THR A 82 -3.34 2.67 0.78
C THR A 82 -3.47 1.95 2.12
N PHE A 83 -2.52 1.06 2.43
CA PHE A 83 -2.43 0.39 3.72
C PHE A 83 -2.32 1.41 4.86
N LEU A 84 -1.29 2.27 4.84
CA LEU A 84 -1.06 3.26 5.89
C LEU A 84 -2.21 4.27 6.02
N LEU A 85 -2.74 4.77 4.91
CA LEU A 85 -3.86 5.71 4.93
C LEU A 85 -5.10 5.09 5.55
N ARG A 86 -5.40 3.83 5.22
CA ARG A 86 -6.54 3.12 5.79
C ARG A 86 -6.39 2.93 7.29
N CYS A 87 -5.24 2.44 7.77
CA CYS A 87 -4.95 2.26 9.19
C CYS A 87 -5.07 3.59 9.94
N ASN A 88 -4.39 4.63 9.48
CA ASN A 88 -4.43 5.95 10.12
C ASN A 88 -5.82 6.60 10.11
N ILE A 89 -6.62 6.44 9.04
CA ILE A 89 -8.00 6.94 9.00
C ILE A 89 -8.85 6.22 10.05
N THR A 90 -8.73 4.90 10.14
CA THR A 90 -9.44 4.13 11.17
C THR A 90 -9.05 4.58 12.57
N GLU A 91 -7.74 4.72 12.84
CA GLU A 91 -7.22 5.18 14.12
C GLU A 91 -7.76 6.58 14.49
N VAL A 92 -7.65 7.55 13.58
CA VAL A 92 -8.13 8.92 13.81
C VAL A 92 -9.63 8.96 14.05
N VAL A 93 -10.43 8.22 13.29
CA VAL A 93 -11.89 8.20 13.44
C VAL A 93 -12.32 7.50 14.72
N VAL A 94 -11.69 6.39 15.08
CA VAL A 94 -12.01 5.66 16.32
C VAL A 94 -11.60 6.48 17.52
N ILE A 95 -10.36 6.93 17.61
CA ILE A 95 -9.85 7.68 18.77
C ILE A 95 -10.56 9.04 18.89
N GLY A 96 -10.60 9.79 17.80
CA GLY A 96 -11.26 11.10 17.77
C GLY A 96 -12.76 10.98 18.02
N GLY A 97 -13.42 9.98 17.45
CA GLY A 97 -14.84 9.73 17.66
C GLY A 97 -15.20 9.41 19.10
N VAL A 98 -14.46 8.53 19.76
CA VAL A 98 -14.67 8.21 21.19
C VAL A 98 -14.45 9.45 22.05
N VAL A 99 -13.36 10.20 21.83
CA VAL A 99 -13.07 11.42 22.60
C VAL A 99 -14.16 12.50 22.40
N LEU A 100 -14.66 12.66 21.20
CA LEU A 100 -15.72 13.64 20.89
C LEU A 100 -17.07 13.23 21.50
N ILE A 101 -17.38 11.94 21.59
CA ILE A 101 -18.66 11.44 22.09
C ILE A 101 -18.66 11.33 23.60
N SER A 102 -17.58 10.78 24.17
CA SER A 102 -17.53 10.39 25.59
C SER A 102 -16.63 11.26 26.46
N GLY A 103 -15.72 12.04 25.86
CA GLY A 103 -14.76 12.89 26.57
C GLY A 103 -13.33 12.31 26.56
N PRO A 104 -12.34 13.16 26.86
CA PRO A 104 -10.93 12.79 26.80
C PRO A 104 -10.51 11.73 27.87
N GLU A 105 -11.28 11.60 28.93
CA GLU A 105 -11.07 10.58 29.97
C GLU A 105 -11.28 9.16 29.45
N TYR A 106 -12.06 8.99 28.39
CA TYR A 106 -12.34 7.72 27.71
C TYR A 106 -11.43 7.45 26.51
N LEU A 107 -10.26 8.10 26.47
CA LEU A 107 -9.28 7.89 25.38
C LEU A 107 -9.03 6.38 25.14
N PRO A 108 -9.32 5.84 23.94
CA PRO A 108 -9.24 4.39 23.70
C PRO A 108 -7.82 3.83 23.71
N LEU A 109 -6.85 4.65 23.30
CA LEU A 109 -5.43 4.31 23.29
C LEU A 109 -4.62 5.47 23.84
N VAL A 110 -3.71 5.19 24.77
CA VAL A 110 -2.74 6.19 25.23
C VAL A 110 -1.65 6.43 24.19
N ALA A 111 -0.99 7.57 24.25
CA ALA A 111 0.02 7.98 23.25
C ALA A 111 1.13 6.94 23.02
N ALA A 112 1.57 6.24 24.08
CA ALA A 112 2.58 5.19 23.96
C ALA A 112 2.09 3.99 23.13
N ALA A 113 0.81 3.60 23.29
CA ALA A 113 0.19 2.53 22.53
C ALA A 113 0.00 2.91 21.06
N ILE A 114 -0.45 4.14 20.79
CA ILE A 114 -0.55 4.71 19.43
C ILE A 114 0.81 4.71 18.74
N LEU A 115 1.85 5.16 19.43
CA LEU A 115 3.20 5.18 18.87
C LEU A 115 3.70 3.77 18.54
N TYR A 116 3.40 2.79 19.40
CA TYR A 116 3.74 1.40 19.13
C TYR A 116 3.05 0.87 17.87
N ILE A 117 1.76 1.11 17.72
CA ILE A 117 0.99 0.68 16.55
C ILE A 117 1.60 1.30 15.30
N ASN A 118 1.70 2.61 15.23
CA ASN A 118 2.14 3.32 14.02
C ASN A 118 3.60 3.03 13.63
N LEU A 119 4.52 2.93 14.61
CA LEU A 119 5.94 2.72 14.32
C LEU A 119 6.28 1.25 14.13
N VAL A 120 5.72 0.38 14.96
CA VAL A 120 6.12 -1.01 15.03
C VAL A 120 5.18 -1.88 14.23
N THR A 121 3.86 -1.79 14.44
CA THR A 121 2.88 -2.64 13.77
C THR A 121 2.72 -2.30 12.29
N ASP A 122 2.64 -1.01 11.95
CA ASP A 122 2.49 -0.57 10.55
C ASP A 122 3.81 -0.51 9.79
N GLY A 123 4.90 -0.10 10.45
CA GLY A 123 6.16 0.23 9.79
C GLY A 123 6.79 -0.94 9.04
N LEU A 124 6.97 -2.08 9.68
CA LEU A 124 7.60 -3.25 9.03
C LEU A 124 6.75 -3.86 7.91
N PRO A 125 5.43 -4.07 8.07
CA PRO A 125 4.58 -4.49 6.97
C PRO A 125 4.56 -3.51 5.80
N ALA A 126 4.51 -2.19 6.05
CA ALA A 126 4.58 -1.18 4.99
C ALA A 126 5.87 -1.26 4.18
N LEU A 127 7.03 -1.42 4.86
CA LEU A 127 8.32 -1.63 4.19
C LEU A 127 8.31 -2.91 3.35
N ALA A 128 7.78 -4.00 3.89
CA ALA A 128 7.66 -5.25 3.15
C ALA A 128 6.75 -5.13 1.93
N LEU A 129 5.64 -4.38 2.02
CA LEU A 129 4.77 -4.08 0.88
C LEU A 129 5.48 -3.25 -0.19
N GLY A 130 6.38 -2.34 0.19
CA GLY A 130 7.20 -1.54 -0.72
C GLY A 130 8.10 -2.36 -1.64
N ILE A 131 8.46 -3.57 -1.24
CA ILE A 131 9.29 -4.51 -2.01
C ILE A 131 8.53 -5.76 -2.45
N ALA A 132 7.20 -5.77 -2.33
CA ALA A 132 6.38 -6.92 -2.70
C ALA A 132 6.55 -7.27 -4.19
N PRO A 133 6.63 -8.55 -4.58
CA PRO A 133 6.75 -8.95 -5.98
C PRO A 133 5.61 -8.38 -6.84
N PRO A 134 5.82 -8.15 -8.15
CA PRO A 134 4.79 -7.63 -9.03
C PRO A 134 3.61 -8.59 -9.17
N ASP A 135 2.46 -8.04 -9.53
CA ASP A 135 1.30 -8.84 -9.93
C ASP A 135 1.55 -9.49 -11.31
N PRO A 136 1.00 -10.69 -11.60
CA PRO A 136 1.28 -11.43 -12.83
C PRO A 136 0.92 -10.68 -14.12
N ASP A 137 -0.06 -9.80 -14.08
CA ASP A 137 -0.61 -9.06 -15.23
C ASP A 137 0.01 -7.67 -15.44
N ILE A 138 1.13 -7.35 -14.77
CA ILE A 138 1.64 -6.00 -14.71
C ILE A 138 1.96 -5.39 -16.10
N MET A 139 2.44 -6.22 -17.03
CA MET A 139 2.74 -5.79 -18.41
C MET A 139 1.54 -5.90 -19.36
N GLU A 140 0.49 -6.65 -18.99
CA GLU A 140 -0.73 -6.79 -19.80
C GLU A 140 -1.70 -5.63 -19.61
N ARG A 141 -1.52 -4.83 -18.57
CA ARG A 141 -2.38 -3.69 -18.25
C ARG A 141 -2.17 -2.54 -19.23
N PRO A 142 -3.25 -1.81 -19.60
CA PRO A 142 -3.09 -0.59 -20.37
C PRO A 142 -2.22 0.43 -19.63
N PRO A 143 -1.60 1.39 -20.34
CA PRO A 143 -0.92 2.52 -19.72
C PRO A 143 -1.87 3.26 -18.78
N ARG A 144 -1.34 3.74 -17.65
CA ARG A 144 -2.09 4.54 -16.69
C ARG A 144 -2.31 5.95 -17.25
N ASP A 145 -3.48 6.54 -16.99
CA ASP A 145 -3.69 7.95 -17.26
C ASP A 145 -2.75 8.80 -16.37
N PRO A 146 -1.89 9.65 -16.93
CA PRO A 146 -1.00 10.52 -16.16
C PRO A 146 -1.74 11.45 -15.19
N LYS A 147 -3.02 11.74 -15.45
CA LYS A 147 -3.88 12.59 -14.60
C LYS A 147 -4.60 11.80 -13.50
N GLU A 148 -4.50 10.47 -13.49
CA GLU A 148 -5.13 9.65 -12.48
C GLU A 148 -4.53 9.94 -11.08
N SER A 149 -5.40 10.32 -10.14
CA SER A 149 -5.01 10.53 -8.76
C SER A 149 -4.57 9.20 -8.11
N VAL A 150 -3.64 9.27 -7.17
CA VAL A 150 -3.30 8.14 -6.28
C VAL A 150 -4.55 7.66 -5.54
N PHE A 151 -5.48 8.57 -5.19
CA PHE A 151 -6.80 8.26 -4.63
C PHE A 151 -7.79 7.79 -5.70
N SER A 152 -7.39 6.82 -6.49
CA SER A 152 -8.25 6.18 -7.49
C SER A 152 -9.39 5.40 -6.83
N TRP A 153 -10.33 4.91 -7.66
CA TRP A 153 -11.53 4.25 -7.17
C TRP A 153 -11.24 3.03 -6.28
N ASP A 154 -10.23 2.25 -6.61
CA ASP A 154 -9.80 1.09 -5.82
C ASP A 154 -9.31 1.49 -4.42
N VAL A 155 -8.49 2.54 -4.30
CA VAL A 155 -8.06 3.08 -3.00
C VAL A 155 -9.28 3.51 -2.17
N LYS A 156 -10.20 4.25 -2.78
CA LYS A 156 -11.44 4.70 -2.11
C LYS A 156 -12.30 3.52 -1.64
N ALA A 157 -12.36 2.43 -2.43
CA ALA A 157 -13.12 1.23 -2.06
C ALA A 157 -12.55 0.55 -0.80
N PHE A 158 -11.23 0.47 -0.66
CA PHE A 158 -10.60 -0.08 0.54
C PHE A 158 -10.77 0.81 1.77
N ILE A 159 -10.71 2.14 1.60
CA ILE A 159 -10.99 3.09 2.70
C ILE A 159 -12.47 3.01 3.10
N ALA A 160 -13.40 2.96 2.14
CA ALA A 160 -14.83 2.82 2.43
C ALA A 160 -15.15 1.54 3.20
N LEU A 161 -14.44 0.43 2.90
CA LEU A 161 -14.58 -0.81 3.64
C LEU A 161 -14.23 -0.61 5.13
N ALA A 162 -13.13 0.09 5.44
CA ALA A 162 -12.75 0.40 6.81
C ALA A 162 -13.84 1.20 7.53
N LEU A 163 -14.37 2.25 6.87
CA LEU A 163 -15.43 3.11 7.43
C LEU A 163 -16.73 2.34 7.72
N ILE A 164 -17.06 1.35 6.90
CA ILE A 164 -18.35 0.64 6.99
C ILE A 164 -18.26 -0.60 7.89
N VAL A 165 -17.14 -1.32 7.89
CA VAL A 165 -17.00 -2.61 8.57
C VAL A 165 -16.19 -2.48 9.85
N GLU A 166 -15.01 -1.84 9.79
CA GLU A 166 -14.08 -1.85 10.92
C GLU A 166 -14.49 -0.84 12.00
N ILE A 167 -14.72 0.41 11.62
CA ILE A 167 -15.02 1.48 12.58
C ILE A 167 -16.24 1.18 13.44
N PRO A 168 -17.39 0.72 12.92
CA PRO A 168 -18.53 0.34 13.75
C PRO A 168 -18.19 -0.76 14.76
N PHE A 169 -17.32 -1.72 14.39
CA PHE A 169 -16.94 -2.78 15.30
C PHE A 169 -15.97 -2.30 16.39
N PHE A 170 -15.05 -1.39 16.07
CA PHE A 170 -14.21 -0.74 17.08
C PHE A 170 -15.06 0.00 18.11
N PHE A 171 -16.05 0.77 17.67
CA PHE A 171 -16.97 1.44 18.58
C PHE A 171 -17.78 0.44 19.40
N TYR A 172 -18.32 -0.60 18.77
CA TYR A 172 -19.08 -1.63 19.48
C TYR A 172 -18.25 -2.28 20.58
N LEU A 173 -17.04 -2.73 20.26
CA LEU A 173 -16.17 -3.41 21.23
C LEU A 173 -15.79 -2.48 22.39
N PHE A 174 -15.34 -1.26 22.07
CA PHE A 174 -14.94 -0.28 23.08
C PHE A 174 -16.09 0.10 24.02
N TYR A 175 -17.29 0.35 23.49
CA TYR A 175 -18.43 0.76 24.30
C TYR A 175 -19.06 -0.39 25.09
N ASN A 176 -18.90 -1.63 24.65
CA ASN A 176 -19.36 -2.80 25.37
C ASN A 176 -18.61 -2.99 26.70
N GLU A 177 -17.34 -2.66 26.73
CA GLU A 177 -16.45 -2.81 27.89
C GLU A 177 -16.16 -1.48 28.61
N LEU A 178 -16.94 -0.43 28.39
CA LEU A 178 -16.70 0.91 28.93
C LEU A 178 -16.72 0.97 30.46
N ALA A 179 -17.32 -0.01 31.14
CA ALA A 179 -17.32 -0.13 32.61
C ALA A 179 -15.92 -0.34 33.18
N ASP A 180 -15.02 -1.01 32.45
CA ASP A 180 -13.60 -1.15 32.75
C ASP A 180 -12.77 -0.56 31.59
N ILE A 181 -12.42 0.71 31.70
CA ILE A 181 -11.69 1.45 30.67
C ILE A 181 -10.34 0.78 30.32
N ARG A 182 -9.68 0.11 31.28
CA ARG A 182 -8.42 -0.59 31.02
C ARG A 182 -8.64 -1.86 30.20
N HIS A 183 -9.77 -2.53 30.42
CA HIS A 183 -10.17 -3.67 29.60
C HIS A 183 -10.57 -3.23 28.19
N ALA A 184 -11.38 -2.19 28.05
CA ALA A 184 -11.75 -1.61 26.76
C ALA A 184 -10.54 -1.17 25.95
N ARG A 185 -9.53 -0.56 26.59
CA ARG A 185 -8.23 -0.22 25.97
C ARG A 185 -7.47 -1.45 25.51
N THR A 186 -7.51 -2.52 26.31
CA THR A 186 -6.85 -3.79 25.97
C THR A 186 -7.43 -4.38 24.69
N GLU A 187 -8.74 -4.53 24.64
CA GLU A 187 -9.42 -5.06 23.46
C GLU A 187 -9.17 -4.19 22.21
N THR A 188 -9.27 -2.87 22.36
CA THR A 188 -9.02 -1.92 21.27
C THR A 188 -7.59 -2.02 20.74
N PHE A 189 -6.60 -2.11 21.64
CA PHE A 189 -5.18 -2.25 21.27
C PHE A 189 -4.92 -3.53 20.48
N PHE A 190 -5.40 -4.67 20.94
CA PHE A 190 -5.24 -5.93 20.23
C PHE A 190 -6.05 -5.99 18.94
N LEU A 191 -7.22 -5.36 18.92
CA LEU A 191 -8.02 -5.26 17.71
C LEU A 191 -7.27 -4.50 16.61
N PHE A 192 -6.68 -3.32 16.91
CA PHE A 192 -5.85 -2.59 15.96
C PHE A 192 -4.73 -3.46 15.43
N ILE A 193 -3.91 -4.06 16.30
CA ILE A 193 -2.77 -4.88 15.88
C ILE A 193 -3.22 -6.04 14.97
N ILE A 194 -4.20 -6.81 15.38
CA ILE A 194 -4.63 -8.01 14.63
C ILE A 194 -5.23 -7.62 13.28
N ILE A 195 -6.08 -6.59 13.26
CA ILE A 195 -6.71 -6.13 12.02
C ILE A 195 -5.68 -5.55 11.04
N GLU A 196 -4.73 -4.74 11.51
CA GLU A 196 -3.66 -4.18 10.67
C GLU A 196 -2.76 -5.25 10.07
N LEU A 197 -2.40 -6.28 10.82
CA LEU A 197 -1.64 -7.41 10.30
C LEU A 197 -2.41 -8.22 9.24
N ILE A 198 -3.71 -8.41 9.44
CA ILE A 198 -4.59 -9.06 8.46
C ILE A 198 -4.72 -8.20 7.21
N ILE A 199 -4.88 -6.89 7.36
CA ILE A 199 -4.91 -5.93 6.27
C ILE A 199 -3.60 -5.95 5.49
N ALA A 200 -2.45 -5.91 6.18
CA ALA A 200 -1.14 -5.97 5.55
C ALA A 200 -0.99 -7.23 4.68
N LEU A 201 -1.40 -8.40 5.20
CA LEU A 201 -1.39 -9.64 4.44
C LEU A 201 -2.24 -9.54 3.16
N ASN A 202 -3.41 -8.93 3.26
CA ASN A 202 -4.31 -8.73 2.13
C ASN A 202 -3.74 -7.76 1.08
N PHE A 203 -2.99 -6.73 1.50
CA PHE A 203 -2.37 -5.76 0.60
C PHE A 203 -1.15 -6.30 -0.17
N ARG A 204 -0.80 -7.60 -0.03
CA ARG A 204 0.14 -8.28 -0.94
C ARG A 204 -0.21 -7.99 -2.40
N SER A 205 -1.50 -7.92 -2.72
CA SER A 205 -2.04 -7.39 -3.98
C SER A 205 -3.40 -6.72 -3.72
N MET A 206 -3.64 -5.59 -4.40
CA MET A 206 -4.95 -4.92 -4.38
C MET A 206 -5.96 -5.54 -5.37
N ARG A 207 -5.53 -6.49 -6.19
CA ARG A 207 -6.33 -7.08 -7.29
C ARG A 207 -6.51 -8.59 -7.18
N TYR A 208 -5.45 -9.27 -6.76
CA TYR A 208 -5.44 -10.73 -6.69
C TYR A 208 -5.68 -11.19 -5.28
N SER A 209 -6.44 -12.27 -5.16
CA SER A 209 -6.62 -12.96 -3.88
C SER A 209 -5.28 -13.44 -3.32
N VAL A 210 -5.12 -13.33 -2.00
CA VAL A 210 -3.94 -13.82 -1.29
C VAL A 210 -3.70 -15.31 -1.59
N PHE A 211 -4.75 -16.10 -1.77
CA PHE A 211 -4.65 -17.54 -2.07
C PHE A 211 -4.14 -17.86 -3.48
N LYS A 212 -4.14 -16.88 -4.40
CA LYS A 212 -3.70 -17.07 -5.80
C LYS A 212 -2.27 -16.65 -6.05
N LEU A 213 -1.66 -15.97 -5.10
CA LEU A 213 -0.30 -15.46 -5.23
C LEU A 213 0.65 -16.24 -4.33
N PRO A 214 1.92 -16.41 -4.75
CA PRO A 214 2.92 -16.97 -3.86
C PRO A 214 3.10 -16.05 -2.63
N PRO A 215 3.35 -16.64 -1.45
CA PRO A 215 3.57 -15.86 -0.24
C PRO A 215 4.80 -14.94 -0.40
N HIS A 216 4.67 -13.71 0.06
CA HIS A 216 5.77 -12.77 0.12
C HIS A 216 6.50 -12.95 1.46
N MET A 217 7.67 -13.61 1.42
CA MET A 217 8.39 -14.03 2.62
C MET A 217 8.70 -12.87 3.57
N TRP A 218 9.12 -11.72 3.06
CA TRP A 218 9.40 -10.55 3.89
C TRP A 218 8.16 -10.01 4.61
N LEU A 219 6.99 -10.05 3.97
CA LEU A 219 5.73 -9.66 4.59
C LEU A 219 5.32 -10.67 5.68
N VAL A 220 5.47 -11.96 5.42
CA VAL A 220 5.20 -13.01 6.41
C VAL A 220 6.14 -12.86 7.61
N LEU A 221 7.43 -12.64 7.38
CA LEU A 221 8.40 -12.41 8.46
C LEU A 221 8.09 -11.12 9.25
N ALA A 222 7.70 -10.03 8.58
CA ALA A 222 7.27 -8.80 9.24
C ALA A 222 6.07 -9.06 10.15
N ILE A 223 5.04 -9.74 9.66
CA ILE A 223 3.84 -10.09 10.45
C ILE A 223 4.21 -10.98 11.65
N LEU A 224 4.96 -12.05 11.42
CA LEU A 224 5.37 -12.96 12.50
C LEU A 224 6.24 -12.26 13.55
N SER A 225 7.17 -11.40 13.13
CA SER A 225 7.99 -10.63 14.06
C SER A 225 7.14 -9.70 14.95
N GLN A 226 6.09 -9.09 14.39
CA GLN A 226 5.15 -8.25 15.13
C GLN A 226 4.36 -9.06 16.16
N VAL A 227 3.83 -10.21 15.76
CA VAL A 227 3.11 -11.10 16.68
C VAL A 227 4.01 -11.52 17.84
N VAL A 228 5.23 -11.98 17.53
CA VAL A 228 6.19 -12.40 18.57
C VAL A 228 6.58 -11.23 19.47
N LEU A 229 6.89 -10.06 18.90
CA LEU A 229 7.24 -8.88 19.68
C LEU A 229 6.11 -8.44 20.60
N THR A 230 4.87 -8.39 20.09
CA THR A 230 3.68 -8.05 20.91
C THR A 230 3.50 -9.04 22.05
N ILE A 231 3.62 -10.35 21.79
CA ILE A 231 3.52 -11.38 22.83
C ILE A 231 4.59 -11.19 23.91
N ILE A 232 5.83 -10.86 23.54
CA ILE A 232 6.91 -10.61 24.50
C ILE A 232 6.61 -9.36 25.32
N LEU A 233 6.27 -8.26 24.68
CA LEU A 233 6.06 -6.97 25.33
C LEU A 233 4.92 -7.00 26.35
N ILE A 234 3.82 -7.70 26.06
CA ILE A 234 2.71 -7.83 27.01
C ILE A 234 3.03 -8.70 28.23
N GLN A 235 4.15 -9.45 28.26
CA GLN A 235 4.58 -10.13 29.47
C GLN A 235 5.20 -9.16 30.48
N ILE A 236 5.71 -8.02 30.06
CA ILE A 236 6.43 -7.03 30.88
C ILE A 236 5.43 -6.11 31.55
N PRO A 237 5.29 -6.15 32.93
CA PRO A 237 4.30 -5.33 33.63
C PRO A 237 4.43 -3.83 33.35
N SER A 238 5.64 -3.29 33.38
CA SER A 238 5.88 -1.85 33.14
C SER A 238 5.42 -1.38 31.78
N ILE A 239 5.47 -2.24 30.75
CA ILE A 239 4.96 -1.91 29.40
C ILE A 239 3.44 -1.89 29.41
N ARG A 240 2.80 -2.89 30.01
CA ARG A 240 1.34 -2.90 30.14
C ARG A 240 0.83 -1.68 30.90
N ASP A 241 1.51 -1.29 31.99
CA ASP A 241 1.17 -0.09 32.72
C ASP A 241 1.39 1.19 31.92
N GLY A 242 2.47 1.26 31.14
CA GLY A 242 2.72 2.38 30.24
C GLY A 242 1.73 2.48 29.08
N PHE A 243 1.15 1.36 28.66
CA PHE A 243 0.09 1.30 27.63
C PHE A 243 -1.32 1.36 28.22
N GLU A 244 -1.43 1.31 29.54
CA GLU A 244 -2.69 1.22 30.30
C GLU A 244 -3.58 0.07 29.83
N ILE A 245 -2.99 -1.09 29.56
CA ILE A 245 -3.67 -2.31 29.12
C ILE A 245 -3.46 -3.45 30.11
N ASN A 246 -4.32 -4.46 30.02
CA ASN A 246 -4.22 -5.75 30.70
C ASN A 246 -3.66 -6.83 29.76
N LYS A 247 -3.48 -8.05 30.28
CA LYS A 247 -3.34 -9.22 29.41
C LYS A 247 -4.70 -9.55 28.82
N PRO A 248 -4.81 -9.76 27.49
CA PRO A 248 -6.07 -10.15 26.88
C PRO A 248 -6.50 -11.54 27.39
N SER A 249 -7.79 -11.72 27.57
CA SER A 249 -8.37 -13.04 27.86
C SER A 249 -8.47 -13.88 26.57
N PHE A 250 -8.73 -15.17 26.71
CA PHE A 250 -8.99 -16.01 25.53
C PHE A 250 -10.25 -15.59 24.79
N SER A 251 -11.31 -15.19 25.51
CA SER A 251 -12.55 -14.70 24.91
C SER A 251 -12.35 -13.42 24.08
N ASP A 252 -11.53 -12.47 24.57
CA ASP A 252 -11.21 -11.25 23.82
C ASP A 252 -10.52 -11.60 22.50
N LEU A 253 -9.53 -12.50 22.55
CA LEU A 253 -8.81 -12.93 21.34
C LEU A 253 -9.71 -13.70 20.37
N GLU A 254 -10.65 -14.52 20.85
CA GLU A 254 -11.61 -15.21 20.00
C GLU A 254 -12.51 -14.23 19.24
N ILE A 255 -13.05 -13.22 19.93
CA ILE A 255 -13.89 -12.17 19.32
C ILE A 255 -13.09 -11.40 18.27
N ILE A 256 -11.88 -10.93 18.63
CA ILE A 256 -11.01 -10.15 17.76
C ILE A 256 -10.58 -10.96 16.53
N LEU A 257 -10.17 -12.22 16.71
CA LEU A 257 -9.80 -13.10 15.60
C LEU A 257 -11.00 -13.44 14.71
N GLY A 258 -12.17 -13.69 15.31
CA GLY A 258 -13.40 -13.90 14.57
C GLY A 258 -13.74 -12.71 13.68
N PHE A 259 -13.63 -11.50 14.21
CA PHE A 259 -13.81 -10.29 13.41
C PHE A 259 -12.70 -10.12 12.35
N GLY A 260 -11.46 -10.48 12.68
CA GLY A 260 -10.35 -10.51 11.73
C GLY A 260 -10.66 -11.37 10.49
N VAL A 261 -11.32 -12.53 10.68
CA VAL A 261 -11.78 -13.36 9.57
C VAL A 261 -12.82 -12.62 8.71
N VAL A 262 -13.74 -11.89 9.33
CA VAL A 262 -14.73 -11.07 8.61
C VAL A 262 -14.05 -10.00 7.77
N VAL A 263 -13.09 -9.27 8.34
CA VAL A 263 -12.31 -8.24 7.63
C VAL A 263 -11.52 -8.88 6.48
N PHE A 264 -10.86 -10.00 6.72
CA PHE A 264 -10.10 -10.72 5.68
C PHE A 264 -10.97 -11.03 4.46
N PHE A 265 -12.12 -11.67 4.65
CA PHE A 265 -13.00 -12.02 3.53
C PHE A 265 -13.66 -10.79 2.90
N SER A 266 -13.98 -9.78 3.68
CA SER A 266 -14.51 -8.51 3.15
C SER A 266 -13.50 -7.85 2.21
N MET A 267 -12.21 -7.87 2.53
CA MET A 267 -11.15 -7.39 1.64
C MET A 267 -11.04 -8.23 0.36
N GLU A 268 -11.14 -9.55 0.46
CA GLU A 268 -11.14 -10.43 -0.71
C GLU A 268 -12.34 -10.13 -1.65
N ILE A 269 -13.50 -9.81 -1.09
CA ILE A 269 -14.68 -9.37 -1.87
C ILE A 269 -14.39 -8.05 -2.58
N VAL A 270 -13.82 -7.05 -1.87
CA VAL A 270 -13.46 -5.77 -2.49
C VAL A 270 -12.46 -5.97 -3.62
N LYS A 271 -11.44 -6.84 -3.46
CA LYS A 271 -10.50 -7.18 -4.54
C LYS A 271 -11.22 -7.76 -5.76
N ALA A 272 -12.17 -8.66 -5.55
CA ALA A 272 -12.94 -9.24 -6.64
C ALA A 272 -13.74 -8.15 -7.40
N ILE A 273 -14.36 -7.21 -6.69
CA ILE A 273 -15.07 -6.08 -7.29
C ILE A 273 -14.12 -5.14 -8.02
N VAL A 274 -12.98 -4.80 -7.41
CA VAL A 274 -11.95 -3.96 -8.03
C VAL A 274 -11.48 -4.56 -9.36
N ARG A 275 -11.19 -5.86 -9.35
CA ARG A 275 -10.74 -6.58 -10.54
C ARG A 275 -11.75 -6.58 -11.68
N THR A 276 -13.05 -6.67 -11.39
CA THR A 276 -14.10 -6.66 -12.43
C THR A 276 -14.30 -5.28 -13.08
N LYS A 277 -14.03 -4.20 -12.32
CA LYS A 277 -14.23 -2.83 -12.80
C LYS A 277 -12.99 -2.23 -13.49
N MET A 278 -11.82 -2.85 -13.36
CA MET A 278 -10.63 -2.37 -14.03
C MET A 278 -10.58 -2.81 -15.50
N PRO A 279 -10.10 -1.94 -16.40
CA PRO A 279 -9.96 -2.30 -17.81
C PRO A 279 -9.03 -3.52 -17.92
N GLN A 280 -9.55 -4.60 -18.45
CA GLN A 280 -8.73 -5.74 -18.86
C GLN A 280 -7.97 -5.28 -20.11
N GLY A 281 -6.64 -5.45 -20.13
CA GLY A 281 -5.84 -5.21 -21.32
C GLY A 281 -6.47 -5.93 -22.51
N ARG A 282 -6.52 -5.29 -23.67
CA ARG A 282 -6.89 -5.94 -24.92
C ARG A 282 -5.99 -7.17 -25.04
N ARG A 283 -6.54 -8.37 -24.91
CA ARG A 283 -5.88 -9.58 -25.40
C ARG A 283 -5.58 -9.29 -26.86
N GLY A 284 -4.32 -9.12 -27.21
CA GLY A 284 -3.90 -8.94 -28.57
C GLY A 284 -4.51 -10.05 -29.40
N SER A 285 -5.41 -9.69 -30.32
CA SER A 285 -5.68 -10.50 -31.46
C SER A 285 -4.39 -10.50 -32.27
N ALA A 286 -3.60 -11.56 -32.12
CA ALA A 286 -2.53 -11.91 -33.02
C ALA A 286 -3.11 -12.28 -34.38
#